data_6cb553aa100e1c8c07ce50b48fe9f0fb
#
_entry.id   6cb553aa100e1c8c07ce50b48fe9f0fb
#
_cell.length_a   1.000
_cell.length_b   1.000
_cell.length_c   1.000
_cell.angle_alpha   90.00
_cell.angle_beta   90.00
_cell.angle_gamma   90.00
#
_symmetry.space_group_name_H-M   'P 1'
#
loop_
_entity.id
_entity.type
_entity.pdbx_description
1 polymer ?
#
loop_
_entity_poly.entity_id
_entity_poly.type
_entity_poly.pdbx_seq_one_letter_code
_entity_poly.pdbx_strand_id
1 'polypeptide(L)'
;MTDYNKLFNLHLEIFDNLTLQTIIAHDKENYYVIKDISKIEYTNYLKVKNDKLPFLKPLKIVKHENHTYFLYNYYENHQSIYEAYDGILKTISLLHKKTAKKVPQPKMAEIKYKKIALIANDRFNMLEMKIRNIELNPVKNDLSWIYLSKYHIILDIKLEIYKMIKRLKMIKDDVEVGINHGFPSQVHFFNNSFISYKYLKEGVIENDLYKVFLDFDSLEINHLEIIDKYLDEKYSKKYFKLMVLFSYLLMCDIEPNYTCASKYIKLTNKISRFMYQFKNYK
;
A
#
# COMPACT_ATOMS: atom_id res chain seq x y z
N MET A 1 -14.63 -10.89 -30.12
CA MET A 1 -13.20 -10.79 -29.75
C MET A 1 -12.67 -9.46 -30.30
N THR A 2 -12.06 -8.63 -29.48
CA THR A 2 -11.59 -7.30 -29.91
C THR A 2 -10.45 -7.44 -30.92
N ASP A 3 -10.56 -6.78 -32.06
CA ASP A 3 -9.51 -6.77 -33.10
C ASP A 3 -8.51 -5.62 -32.75
N TYR A 4 -7.47 -5.97 -32.03
CA TYR A 4 -6.43 -5.03 -31.60
C TYR A 4 -5.60 -4.49 -32.77
N ASN A 5 -5.46 -5.26 -33.89
CA ASN A 5 -4.75 -4.83 -35.08
C ASN A 5 -5.43 -3.61 -35.68
N LYS A 6 -6.73 -3.68 -35.83
CA LYS A 6 -7.55 -2.59 -36.35
C LYS A 6 -7.59 -1.40 -35.37
N LEU A 7 -7.68 -1.68 -34.06
CA LEU A 7 -7.74 -0.64 -33.03
C LEU A 7 -6.47 0.21 -32.98
N PHE A 8 -5.32 -0.43 -33.01
CA PHE A 8 -4.04 0.27 -32.88
C PHE A 8 -3.38 0.59 -34.22
N ASN A 9 -3.92 0.09 -35.34
CA ASN A 9 -3.32 0.16 -36.67
C ASN A 9 -1.89 -0.38 -36.66
N LEU A 10 -1.72 -1.58 -36.10
CA LEU A 10 -0.49 -2.33 -35.96
C LEU A 10 -0.76 -3.79 -36.33
N HIS A 11 0.27 -4.52 -36.76
CA HIS A 11 0.19 -5.96 -36.96
C HIS A 11 0.61 -6.69 -35.70
N LEU A 12 -0.33 -6.86 -34.76
CA LEU A 12 -0.10 -7.46 -33.47
C LEU A 12 -0.53 -8.92 -33.42
N GLU A 13 0.32 -9.77 -32.89
CA GLU A 13 0.01 -11.14 -32.49
C GLU A 13 -0.05 -11.22 -30.98
N ILE A 14 -1.11 -11.82 -30.42
CA ILE A 14 -1.24 -11.98 -28.98
C ILE A 14 -0.26 -13.06 -28.53
N PHE A 15 0.63 -12.68 -27.62
CA PHE A 15 1.63 -13.58 -27.06
C PHE A 15 1.16 -14.22 -25.74
N ASP A 16 0.57 -13.42 -24.83
CA ASP A 16 0.12 -13.91 -23.53
C ASP A 16 -1.00 -13.04 -22.96
N ASN A 17 -1.77 -13.61 -22.04
CA ASN A 17 -2.80 -12.93 -21.27
C ASN A 17 -2.37 -12.85 -19.79
N LEU A 18 -1.76 -11.73 -19.37
CA LEU A 18 -1.34 -11.54 -17.99
C LEU A 18 -2.52 -11.49 -17.01
N THR A 19 -3.62 -10.88 -17.44
CA THR A 19 -4.88 -10.81 -16.69
C THR A 19 -6.06 -10.70 -17.66
N LEU A 20 -7.29 -10.74 -17.14
CA LEU A 20 -8.50 -10.48 -17.96
C LEU A 20 -8.51 -9.10 -18.65
N GLN A 21 -7.69 -8.16 -18.17
CA GLN A 21 -7.65 -6.79 -18.66
C GLN A 21 -6.30 -6.39 -19.26
N THR A 22 -5.31 -7.29 -19.26
CA THR A 22 -3.95 -6.97 -19.70
C THR A 22 -3.39 -8.12 -20.51
N ILE A 23 -3.05 -7.83 -21.75
CA ILE A 23 -2.44 -8.79 -22.68
C ILE A 23 -1.06 -8.31 -23.14
N ILE A 24 -0.19 -9.26 -23.45
CA ILE A 24 1.06 -9.00 -24.15
C ILE A 24 0.82 -9.36 -25.61
N ALA A 25 1.20 -8.46 -26.48
CA ALA A 25 1.18 -8.65 -27.92
C ALA A 25 2.55 -8.27 -28.51
N HIS A 26 2.89 -8.78 -29.64
CA HIS A 26 4.12 -8.40 -30.36
C HIS A 26 3.83 -8.13 -31.84
N ASP A 27 4.63 -7.27 -32.41
CA ASP A 27 4.82 -7.18 -33.85
C ASP A 27 6.13 -7.85 -34.25
N LYS A 28 6.63 -7.60 -35.46
CA LYS A 28 7.89 -8.21 -35.92
C LYS A 28 9.13 -7.77 -35.13
N GLU A 29 9.08 -6.64 -34.45
CA GLU A 29 10.24 -5.99 -33.85
C GLU A 29 10.09 -5.75 -32.35
N ASN A 30 8.85 -5.55 -31.87
CA ASN A 30 8.61 -5.07 -30.53
C ASN A 30 7.52 -5.86 -29.80
N TYR A 31 7.63 -5.88 -28.47
CA TYR A 31 6.58 -6.36 -27.60
C TYR A 31 5.83 -5.19 -26.98
N TYR A 32 4.52 -5.38 -26.80
CA TYR A 32 3.61 -4.37 -26.27
C TYR A 32 2.75 -4.93 -25.15
N VAL A 33 2.34 -4.05 -24.25
CA VAL A 33 1.29 -4.33 -23.26
C VAL A 33 0.05 -3.54 -23.65
N ILE A 34 -1.05 -4.23 -23.87
CA ILE A 34 -2.37 -3.63 -24.09
C ILE A 34 -3.17 -3.82 -22.81
N LYS A 35 -3.64 -2.71 -22.25
CA LYS A 35 -4.42 -2.72 -21.01
C LYS A 35 -5.79 -2.10 -21.26
N ASP A 36 -6.85 -2.86 -20.98
CA ASP A 36 -8.21 -2.33 -20.89
C ASP A 36 -8.38 -1.64 -19.53
N ILE A 37 -8.57 -0.34 -19.53
CA ILE A 37 -8.59 0.47 -18.30
C ILE A 37 -10.01 0.86 -17.90
N SER A 38 -10.25 0.87 -16.60
CA SER A 38 -11.52 1.34 -16.06
C SER A 38 -11.72 2.85 -16.26
N LYS A 39 -12.98 3.28 -16.22
CA LYS A 39 -13.34 4.71 -16.27
C LYS A 39 -12.64 5.52 -15.18
N ILE A 40 -12.48 4.94 -13.98
CA ILE A 40 -11.77 5.58 -12.86
C ILE A 40 -10.29 5.77 -13.20
N GLU A 41 -9.64 4.74 -13.72
CA GLU A 41 -8.23 4.80 -14.10
C GLU A 41 -7.99 5.82 -15.22
N TYR A 42 -8.87 5.87 -16.22
CA TYR A 42 -8.82 6.89 -17.27
C TYR A 42 -8.99 8.31 -16.74
N THR A 43 -9.95 8.51 -15.82
CA THR A 43 -10.16 9.81 -15.18
C THR A 43 -8.92 10.24 -14.39
N ASN A 44 -8.29 9.33 -13.67
CA ASN A 44 -7.06 9.60 -12.93
C ASN A 44 -5.89 9.91 -13.87
N TYR A 45 -5.75 9.17 -14.97
CA TYR A 45 -4.76 9.48 -16.01
C TYR A 45 -4.94 10.92 -16.53
N LEU A 46 -6.17 11.35 -16.84
CA LEU A 46 -6.44 12.70 -17.36
C LEU A 46 -6.02 13.80 -16.37
N LYS A 47 -6.08 13.55 -15.06
CA LYS A 47 -5.62 14.51 -14.04
C LYS A 47 -4.11 14.73 -14.07
N VAL A 48 -3.34 13.71 -14.43
CA VAL A 48 -1.87 13.71 -14.30
C VAL A 48 -1.12 13.67 -15.64
N LYS A 49 -1.81 13.51 -16.76
CA LYS A 49 -1.20 13.31 -18.09
C LYS A 49 -0.29 14.43 -18.56
N ASN A 50 -0.61 15.67 -18.17
CA ASN A 50 0.13 16.88 -18.60
C ASN A 50 1.31 17.20 -17.68
N ASP A 51 1.36 16.61 -16.50
CA ASP A 51 2.39 16.84 -15.53
C ASP A 51 3.61 15.96 -15.82
N LYS A 52 4.80 16.47 -15.51
CA LYS A 52 6.04 15.68 -15.56
C LYS A 52 6.14 14.80 -14.31
N LEU A 53 5.06 14.03 -14.04
CA LEU A 53 4.98 13.11 -12.91
C LEU A 53 5.57 11.73 -13.29
N PRO A 54 6.03 10.96 -12.33
CA PRO A 54 6.74 9.70 -12.57
C PRO A 54 5.78 8.55 -12.88
N PHE A 55 4.99 8.70 -13.93
CA PHE A 55 4.10 7.67 -14.46
C PHE A 55 4.52 7.30 -15.89
N LEU A 56 4.48 6.01 -16.17
CA LEU A 56 4.71 5.50 -17.53
C LEU A 56 3.57 5.96 -18.43
N LYS A 57 3.90 6.71 -19.47
CA LYS A 57 2.90 7.23 -20.42
C LYS A 57 2.58 6.18 -21.46
N PRO A 58 1.29 5.97 -21.80
CA PRO A 58 0.94 5.09 -22.92
C PRO A 58 1.42 5.68 -24.24
N LEU A 59 1.87 4.82 -25.14
CA LEU A 59 2.23 5.17 -26.52
C LEU A 59 1.00 5.63 -27.28
N LYS A 60 -0.11 4.91 -27.09
CA LYS A 60 -1.37 5.16 -27.77
C LYS A 60 -2.55 4.89 -26.84
N ILE A 61 -3.59 5.67 -27.00
CA ILE A 61 -4.86 5.54 -26.28
C ILE A 61 -5.96 5.41 -27.32
N VAL A 62 -6.74 4.34 -27.25
CA VAL A 62 -7.85 4.11 -28.13
C VAL A 62 -9.11 3.86 -27.34
N LYS A 63 -10.20 4.53 -27.73
CA LYS A 63 -11.55 4.27 -27.23
C LYS A 63 -12.31 3.50 -28.28
N HIS A 64 -12.88 2.39 -27.87
CA HIS A 64 -13.71 1.57 -28.72
C HIS A 64 -14.90 1.05 -27.93
N GLU A 65 -16.11 1.36 -28.41
CA GLU A 65 -17.35 1.10 -27.69
C GLU A 65 -17.32 1.70 -26.27
N ASN A 66 -17.46 0.89 -25.23
CA ASN A 66 -17.43 1.30 -23.83
C ASN A 66 -16.08 1.08 -23.16
N HIS A 67 -15.06 0.68 -23.90
CA HIS A 67 -13.73 0.37 -23.43
C HIS A 67 -12.72 1.45 -23.77
N THR A 68 -11.69 1.58 -22.94
CA THR A 68 -10.53 2.43 -23.22
C THR A 68 -9.27 1.59 -23.07
N TYR A 69 -8.49 1.54 -24.14
CA TYR A 69 -7.28 0.74 -24.20
C TYR A 69 -6.05 1.62 -24.19
N PHE A 70 -5.09 1.26 -23.33
CA PHE A 70 -3.75 1.85 -23.31
C PHE A 70 -2.77 0.88 -23.94
N LEU A 71 -1.91 1.36 -24.83
CA LEU A 71 -0.80 0.63 -25.42
C LEU A 71 0.50 1.15 -24.80
N TYR A 72 1.33 0.24 -24.28
CA TYR A 72 2.66 0.51 -23.76
C TYR A 72 3.69 -0.37 -24.47
N ASN A 73 4.96 0.07 -24.50
CA ASN A 73 6.04 -0.87 -24.79
C ASN A 73 6.12 -1.89 -23.65
N TYR A 74 6.35 -3.14 -24.00
CA TYR A 74 6.69 -4.18 -23.03
C TYR A 74 8.21 -4.16 -22.81
N TYR A 75 8.59 -4.27 -21.55
CA TYR A 75 9.96 -4.44 -21.15
C TYR A 75 10.02 -5.50 -20.05
N GLU A 76 11.00 -6.38 -20.10
CA GLU A 76 11.25 -7.29 -19.01
C GLU A 76 11.76 -6.52 -17.78
N ASN A 77 11.22 -6.85 -16.63
CA ASN A 77 11.65 -6.24 -15.38
C ASN A 77 12.72 -7.10 -14.71
N HIS A 78 13.95 -6.68 -14.82
CA HIS A 78 15.11 -7.35 -14.21
C HIS A 78 15.53 -6.72 -12.87
N GLN A 79 14.77 -5.79 -12.33
CA GLN A 79 15.09 -5.13 -11.06
C GLN A 79 15.01 -6.12 -9.90
N SER A 80 16.05 -6.15 -9.08
CA SER A 80 16.00 -6.82 -7.79
C SER A 80 14.96 -6.18 -6.87
N ILE A 81 14.49 -6.92 -5.88
CA ILE A 81 13.52 -6.40 -4.89
C ILE A 81 14.05 -5.16 -4.14
N TYR A 82 15.36 -5.09 -3.89
CA TYR A 82 16.00 -3.95 -3.22
C TYR A 82 16.06 -2.71 -4.12
N GLU A 83 16.38 -2.88 -5.40
CA GLU A 83 16.37 -1.79 -6.38
C GLU A 83 14.94 -1.26 -6.60
N ALA A 84 13.96 -2.15 -6.66
CA ALA A 84 12.55 -1.78 -6.74
C ALA A 84 12.11 -0.97 -5.51
N TYR A 85 12.49 -1.38 -4.30
CA TYR A 85 12.18 -0.67 -3.06
C TYR A 85 12.75 0.76 -3.06
N ASP A 86 14.04 0.92 -3.33
CA ASP A 86 14.70 2.24 -3.41
C ASP A 86 14.12 3.11 -4.53
N GLY A 87 13.89 2.51 -5.71
CA GLY A 87 13.27 3.17 -6.85
C GLY A 87 11.86 3.67 -6.55
N ILE A 88 11.03 2.87 -5.89
CA ILE A 88 9.67 3.25 -5.48
C ILE A 88 9.71 4.43 -4.50
N LEU A 89 10.57 4.40 -3.48
CA LEU A 89 10.69 5.49 -2.51
C LEU A 89 11.13 6.80 -3.17
N LYS A 90 12.13 6.76 -4.06
CA LYS A 90 12.57 7.93 -4.84
C LYS A 90 11.45 8.48 -5.72
N THR A 91 10.71 7.59 -6.36
CA THR A 91 9.60 7.94 -7.26
C THR A 91 8.43 8.55 -6.52
N ILE A 92 8.06 8.01 -5.34
CA ILE A 92 7.07 8.61 -4.43
C ILE A 92 7.52 9.98 -3.97
N SER A 93 8.78 10.13 -3.55
CA SER A 93 9.31 11.43 -3.13
C SER A 93 9.21 12.46 -4.25
N LEU A 94 9.52 12.09 -5.49
CA LEU A 94 9.37 12.96 -6.66
C LEU A 94 7.91 13.33 -6.92
N LEU A 95 6.99 12.38 -6.81
CA LEU A 95 5.55 12.60 -6.95
C LEU A 95 5.06 13.62 -5.90
N HIS A 96 5.42 13.40 -4.64
CA HIS A 96 5.01 14.26 -3.53
C HIS A 96 5.63 15.66 -3.65
N LYS A 97 6.93 15.79 -3.92
CA LYS A 97 7.58 17.11 -4.14
C LYS A 97 6.88 17.97 -5.20
N LYS A 98 6.29 17.35 -6.22
CA LYS A 98 5.60 18.06 -7.29
C LYS A 98 4.15 18.36 -6.99
N THR A 99 3.51 17.64 -6.08
CA THR A 99 2.06 17.70 -5.89
C THR A 99 1.66 18.13 -4.48
N ALA A 100 2.56 18.05 -3.49
CA ALA A 100 2.24 18.35 -2.11
C ALA A 100 1.97 19.84 -1.88
N LYS A 101 0.97 20.10 -1.06
CA LYS A 101 0.58 21.41 -0.56
C LYS A 101 0.42 21.33 0.95
N LYS A 102 0.90 22.33 1.66
CA LYS A 102 0.63 22.50 3.09
C LYS A 102 -0.82 22.95 3.26
N VAL A 103 -1.57 22.22 4.03
CA VAL A 103 -2.95 22.54 4.37
C VAL A 103 -3.12 22.52 5.89
N PRO A 104 -3.90 23.45 6.48
CA PRO A 104 -4.23 23.38 7.89
C PRO A 104 -4.77 22.00 8.22
N GLN A 105 -4.36 21.45 9.37
CA GLN A 105 -4.85 20.13 9.80
C GLN A 105 -6.39 20.18 9.88
N PRO A 106 -7.09 19.59 8.92
CA PRO A 106 -8.49 19.90 8.75
C PRO A 106 -9.33 19.16 9.79
N LYS A 107 -10.56 19.66 10.02
CA LYS A 107 -11.63 18.91 10.73
C LYS A 107 -11.80 17.48 10.19
N MET A 108 -11.43 17.25 8.93
CA MET A 108 -11.33 15.92 8.30
C MET A 108 -10.35 14.98 8.97
N ALA A 109 -9.22 15.47 9.53
CA ALA A 109 -8.28 14.64 10.26
C ALA A 109 -8.92 14.08 11.55
N GLU A 110 -9.72 14.88 12.24
CA GLU A 110 -10.46 14.42 13.43
C GLU A 110 -11.48 13.32 13.08
N ILE A 111 -12.23 13.48 11.99
CA ILE A 111 -13.17 12.47 11.50
C ILE A 111 -12.41 11.19 11.14
N LYS A 112 -11.26 11.31 10.46
CA LYS A 112 -10.41 10.17 10.08
C LYS A 112 -9.91 9.42 11.32
N TYR A 113 -9.43 10.11 12.34
CA TYR A 113 -8.95 9.47 13.57
C TYR A 113 -10.07 8.85 14.39
N LYS A 114 -11.27 9.45 14.41
CA LYS A 114 -12.45 8.82 15.01
C LYS A 114 -12.81 7.52 14.29
N LYS A 115 -12.78 7.52 12.95
CA LYS A 115 -13.03 6.30 12.15
C LYS A 115 -11.99 5.22 12.39
N ILE A 116 -10.70 5.57 12.42
CA ILE A 116 -9.63 4.61 12.73
C ILE A 116 -9.83 4.03 14.12
N ALA A 117 -10.12 4.86 15.12
CA ALA A 117 -10.37 4.42 16.49
C ALA A 117 -11.55 3.46 16.59
N LEU A 118 -12.65 3.75 15.88
CA LEU A 118 -13.84 2.89 15.85
C LEU A 118 -13.51 1.52 15.26
N ILE A 119 -12.95 1.49 14.05
CA ILE A 119 -12.59 0.25 13.37
C ILE A 119 -11.57 -0.56 14.19
N ALA A 120 -10.57 0.11 14.79
CA ALA A 120 -9.61 -0.54 15.67
C ALA A 120 -10.29 -1.17 16.88
N ASN A 121 -11.22 -0.45 17.53
CA ASN A 121 -11.96 -0.96 18.67
C ASN A 121 -12.79 -2.20 18.31
N ASP A 122 -13.51 -2.15 17.20
CA ASP A 122 -14.32 -3.30 16.72
C ASP A 122 -13.42 -4.52 16.45
N ARG A 123 -12.26 -4.31 15.83
CA ARG A 123 -11.28 -5.38 15.59
C ARG A 123 -10.71 -5.95 16.88
N PHE A 124 -10.36 -5.12 17.85
CA PHE A 124 -9.89 -5.55 19.16
C PHE A 124 -10.96 -6.37 19.90
N ASN A 125 -12.19 -5.89 19.94
CA ASN A 125 -13.29 -6.60 20.61
C ASN A 125 -13.51 -7.98 19.99
N MET A 126 -13.42 -8.09 18.66
CA MET A 126 -13.52 -9.37 17.96
C MET A 126 -12.37 -10.33 18.34
N LEU A 127 -11.12 -9.84 18.35
CA LEU A 127 -9.96 -10.64 18.72
C LEU A 127 -10.01 -11.05 20.18
N GLU A 128 -10.38 -10.14 21.08
CA GLU A 128 -10.54 -10.39 22.52
C GLU A 128 -11.61 -11.47 22.80
N MET A 129 -12.73 -11.41 22.10
CA MET A 129 -13.78 -12.44 22.19
C MET A 129 -13.25 -13.81 21.76
N LYS A 130 -12.48 -13.89 20.66
CA LYS A 130 -11.87 -15.14 20.21
C LYS A 130 -10.85 -15.68 21.22
N ILE A 131 -10.01 -14.84 21.80
CA ILE A 131 -9.06 -15.22 22.86
C ILE A 131 -9.79 -15.72 24.11
N ARG A 132 -10.83 -14.99 24.54
CA ARG A 132 -11.63 -15.39 25.70
C ARG A 132 -12.27 -16.75 25.52
N ASN A 133 -12.76 -17.07 24.32
CA ASN A 133 -13.28 -18.41 24.02
C ASN A 133 -12.20 -19.49 24.13
N ILE A 134 -10.96 -19.19 23.73
CA ILE A 134 -9.82 -20.09 23.90
C ILE A 134 -9.49 -20.25 25.41
N GLU A 135 -9.49 -19.18 26.18
CA GLU A 135 -9.21 -19.20 27.62
C GLU A 135 -10.24 -20.01 28.40
N LEU A 136 -11.52 -19.91 28.04
CA LEU A 136 -12.61 -20.61 28.69
C LEU A 136 -12.69 -22.10 28.32
N ASN A 137 -12.06 -22.52 27.23
CA ASN A 137 -12.00 -23.94 26.86
C ASN A 137 -11.11 -24.69 27.84
N PRO A 138 -11.62 -25.72 28.57
CA PRO A 138 -10.83 -26.48 29.51
C PRO A 138 -9.72 -27.32 28.83
N VAL A 139 -9.93 -27.72 27.58
CA VAL A 139 -8.92 -28.48 26.79
C VAL A 139 -8.22 -27.51 25.85
N LYS A 140 -6.94 -27.28 26.11
CA LYS A 140 -6.08 -26.45 25.26
C LYS A 140 -5.15 -27.30 24.42
N ASN A 141 -5.18 -27.07 23.12
CA ASN A 141 -4.25 -27.65 22.16
C ASN A 141 -3.09 -26.67 21.85
N ASP A 142 -2.16 -27.10 21.01
CA ASP A 142 -1.00 -26.29 20.63
C ASP A 142 -1.40 -24.96 20.00
N LEU A 143 -2.47 -24.95 19.19
CA LEU A 143 -2.98 -23.70 18.58
C LEU A 143 -3.46 -22.70 19.64
N SER A 144 -4.13 -23.20 20.70
CA SER A 144 -4.57 -22.38 21.83
C SER A 144 -3.38 -21.67 22.48
N TRP A 145 -2.31 -22.42 22.76
CA TRP A 145 -1.10 -21.86 23.37
C TRP A 145 -0.37 -20.87 22.48
N ILE A 146 -0.34 -21.09 21.17
CA ILE A 146 0.23 -20.12 20.21
C ILE A 146 -0.48 -18.77 20.32
N TYR A 147 -1.82 -18.75 20.29
CA TYR A 147 -2.59 -17.52 20.36
C TYR A 147 -2.45 -16.82 21.72
N LEU A 148 -2.59 -17.57 22.81
CA LEU A 148 -2.49 -17.02 24.17
C LEU A 148 -1.10 -16.42 24.44
N SER A 149 -0.04 -17.12 24.07
CA SER A 149 1.35 -16.69 24.35
C SER A 149 1.73 -15.37 23.64
N LYS A 150 1.09 -15.05 22.51
CA LYS A 150 1.39 -13.85 21.70
C LYS A 150 0.37 -12.73 21.84
N TYR A 151 -0.73 -12.94 22.57
CA TYR A 151 -1.82 -11.97 22.63
C TYR A 151 -1.42 -10.65 23.28
N HIS A 152 -0.46 -10.66 24.22
CA HIS A 152 0.09 -9.44 24.83
C HIS A 152 0.59 -8.45 23.78
N ILE A 153 1.14 -8.93 22.63
CA ILE A 153 1.60 -8.06 21.53
C ILE A 153 0.43 -7.30 20.91
N ILE A 154 -0.74 -7.93 20.81
CA ILE A 154 -1.97 -7.29 20.30
C ILE A 154 -2.47 -6.22 21.28
N LEU A 155 -2.35 -6.46 22.59
CA LEU A 155 -2.67 -5.46 23.61
C LEU A 155 -1.73 -4.26 23.55
N ASP A 156 -0.44 -4.49 23.31
CA ASP A 156 0.55 -3.40 23.13
C ASP A 156 0.21 -2.54 21.90
N ILE A 157 -0.21 -3.17 20.77
CA ILE A 157 -0.71 -2.42 19.61
C ILE A 157 -1.91 -1.55 19.99
N LYS A 158 -2.86 -2.10 20.73
CA LYS A 158 -4.06 -1.36 21.19
C LYS A 158 -3.64 -0.08 21.88
N LEU A 159 -2.77 -0.20 22.87
CA LEU A 159 -2.28 0.95 23.64
C LEU A 159 -1.56 1.98 22.75
N GLU A 160 -0.68 1.52 21.87
CA GLU A 160 0.07 2.43 21.00
C GLU A 160 -0.83 3.11 19.94
N ILE A 161 -1.81 2.43 19.35
CA ILE A 161 -2.78 3.05 18.45
C ILE A 161 -3.52 4.19 19.14
N TYR A 162 -4.09 3.97 20.32
CA TYR A 162 -4.79 5.02 21.05
C TYR A 162 -3.88 6.18 21.46
N LYS A 163 -2.66 5.87 21.88
CA LYS A 163 -1.64 6.89 22.22
C LYS A 163 -1.27 7.74 20.99
N MET A 164 -1.09 7.12 19.81
CA MET A 164 -0.81 7.86 18.59
C MET A 164 -1.98 8.73 18.16
N ILE A 165 -3.22 8.21 18.20
CA ILE A 165 -4.43 8.99 17.90
C ILE A 165 -4.53 10.21 18.83
N LYS A 166 -4.30 10.04 20.15
CA LYS A 166 -4.32 11.15 21.09
C LYS A 166 -3.26 12.20 20.76
N ARG A 167 -2.03 11.76 20.47
CA ARG A 167 -0.92 12.67 20.11
C ARG A 167 -1.16 13.41 18.80
N LEU A 168 -1.70 12.72 17.78
CA LEU A 168 -2.00 13.34 16.49
C LEU A 168 -3.10 14.39 16.58
N LYS A 169 -4.12 14.19 17.43
CA LYS A 169 -5.16 15.18 17.70
C LYS A 169 -4.64 16.47 18.37
N MET A 170 -3.49 16.40 19.03
CA MET A 170 -2.87 17.57 19.69
C MET A 170 -1.99 18.39 18.74
N ILE A 171 -1.62 17.84 17.58
CA ILE A 171 -0.80 18.55 16.59
C ILE A 171 -1.72 19.50 15.82
N LYS A 172 -1.36 20.79 15.83
CA LYS A 172 -2.08 21.86 15.12
C LYS A 172 -1.34 22.32 13.85
N ASP A 173 -0.16 21.76 13.62
CA ASP A 173 0.69 22.13 12.48
C ASP A 173 0.03 21.72 11.15
N ASP A 174 0.36 22.43 10.09
CA ASP A 174 -0.06 22.09 8.74
C ASP A 174 0.42 20.69 8.35
N VAL A 175 -0.36 20.01 7.53
CA VAL A 175 -0.01 18.70 6.98
C VAL A 175 0.20 18.80 5.47
N GLU A 176 1.10 18.00 4.94
CA GLU A 176 1.31 17.91 3.50
C GLU A 176 0.31 16.96 2.86
N VAL A 177 -0.46 17.49 1.92
CA VAL A 177 -1.44 16.77 1.12
C VAL A 177 -1.03 16.85 -0.34
N GLY A 178 -0.97 15.70 -1.00
CA GLY A 178 -0.59 15.61 -2.40
C GLY A 178 -1.25 14.43 -3.09
N ILE A 179 -0.86 14.18 -4.33
CA ILE A 179 -1.30 13.00 -5.06
C ILE A 179 -0.52 11.79 -4.52
N ASN A 180 -1.25 10.81 -4.00
CA ASN A 180 -0.72 9.51 -3.63
C ASN A 180 -0.96 8.52 -4.77
N HIS A 181 0.01 7.62 -5.02
CA HIS A 181 -0.18 6.48 -5.91
C HIS A 181 -1.28 5.54 -5.38
N GLY A 182 -1.35 5.42 -4.06
CA GLY A 182 -2.39 4.69 -3.36
C GLY A 182 -2.18 3.18 -3.26
N PHE A 183 -1.34 2.59 -4.10
CA PHE A 183 -0.86 1.20 -4.00
C PHE A 183 0.55 1.09 -4.62
N PRO A 184 1.56 1.73 -4.01
CA PRO A 184 2.93 1.75 -4.50
C PRO A 184 3.63 0.42 -4.17
N SER A 185 3.56 -0.54 -5.07
CA SER A 185 4.15 -1.87 -4.92
C SER A 185 5.03 -2.22 -6.10
N GLN A 186 5.85 -3.26 -5.96
CA GLN A 186 6.73 -3.73 -7.02
C GLN A 186 5.97 -4.09 -8.30
N VAL A 187 4.77 -4.67 -8.20
CA VAL A 187 3.94 -5.06 -9.35
C VAL A 187 3.39 -3.86 -10.13
N HIS A 188 3.42 -2.66 -9.56
CA HIS A 188 2.97 -1.42 -10.20
C HIS A 188 4.12 -0.47 -10.54
N PHE A 189 5.36 -0.94 -10.42
CA PHE A 189 6.55 -0.13 -10.60
C PHE A 189 7.47 -0.73 -11.66
N PHE A 190 7.87 0.08 -12.61
CA PHE A 190 8.76 -0.32 -13.68
C PHE A 190 9.60 0.88 -14.15
N ASN A 191 10.90 0.66 -14.33
CA ASN A 191 11.85 1.65 -14.87
C ASN A 191 11.67 3.05 -14.26
N ASN A 192 11.73 3.13 -12.93
CA ASN A 192 11.55 4.36 -12.14
C ASN A 192 10.21 5.10 -12.39
N SER A 193 9.18 4.38 -12.81
CA SER A 193 7.86 4.93 -13.08
C SER A 193 6.74 4.01 -12.59
N PHE A 194 5.63 4.58 -12.17
CA PHE A 194 4.43 3.81 -11.90
C PHE A 194 3.66 3.50 -13.19
N ILE A 195 3.12 2.29 -13.29
CA ILE A 195 2.40 1.79 -14.47
C ILE A 195 0.88 1.73 -14.28
N SER A 196 0.36 2.17 -13.15
CA SER A 196 -1.08 2.14 -12.86
C SER A 196 -1.56 3.49 -12.34
N TYR A 197 -2.70 3.91 -12.85
CA TYR A 197 -3.41 5.13 -12.40
C TYR A 197 -4.63 4.80 -11.54
N LYS A 198 -4.94 3.50 -11.36
CA LYS A 198 -6.19 3.02 -10.75
C LYS A 198 -6.40 3.55 -9.32
N TYR A 199 -5.33 3.59 -8.54
CA TYR A 199 -5.40 3.87 -7.11
C TYR A 199 -5.05 5.32 -6.74
N LEU A 200 -4.79 6.18 -7.74
CA LEU A 200 -4.44 7.58 -7.51
C LEU A 200 -5.53 8.29 -6.71
N LYS A 201 -5.10 8.96 -5.66
CA LYS A 201 -5.99 9.78 -4.83
C LYS A 201 -5.22 10.89 -4.15
N GLU A 202 -5.90 12.00 -3.90
CA GLU A 202 -5.38 13.06 -3.03
C GLU A 202 -5.46 12.64 -1.55
N GLY A 203 -4.45 12.97 -0.79
CA GLY A 203 -4.38 12.66 0.65
C GLY A 203 -3.03 13.02 1.25
N VAL A 204 -2.87 12.79 2.54
CA VAL A 204 -1.59 12.99 3.24
C VAL A 204 -0.53 12.11 2.60
N ILE A 205 0.65 12.68 2.36
CA ILE A 205 1.71 12.05 1.56
C ILE A 205 2.25 10.76 2.21
N GLU A 206 2.20 10.64 3.52
CA GLU A 206 2.63 9.45 4.27
C GLU A 206 1.79 8.20 3.97
N ASN A 207 0.63 8.35 3.30
CA ASN A 207 -0.19 7.20 2.91
C ASN A 207 0.52 6.24 1.95
N ASP A 208 1.39 6.72 1.09
CA ASP A 208 2.18 5.85 0.23
C ASP A 208 3.34 5.21 0.99
N LEU A 209 4.00 5.95 1.88
CA LEU A 209 5.17 5.47 2.62
C LEU A 209 4.86 4.26 3.50
N TYR A 210 3.75 4.28 4.28
CA TYR A 210 3.42 3.12 5.10
C TYR A 210 3.01 1.91 4.27
N LYS A 211 2.46 2.11 3.07
CA LYS A 211 2.10 1.01 2.17
C LYS A 211 3.33 0.38 1.53
N VAL A 212 4.31 1.19 1.11
CA VAL A 212 5.61 0.67 0.68
C VAL A 212 6.25 -0.13 1.81
N PHE A 213 6.27 0.41 3.02
CA PHE A 213 6.79 -0.34 4.17
C PHE A 213 6.11 -1.71 4.32
N LEU A 214 4.77 -1.78 4.23
CA LEU A 214 4.03 -3.04 4.38
C LEU A 214 4.28 -4.03 3.23
N ASP A 215 4.48 -3.55 2.02
CA ASP A 215 4.78 -4.38 0.85
C ASP A 215 6.18 -5.03 0.94
N PHE A 216 7.12 -4.32 1.54
CA PHE A 216 8.51 -4.75 1.68
C PHE A 216 8.93 -5.16 3.11
N ASP A 217 7.99 -5.29 4.05
CA ASP A 217 8.28 -5.57 5.47
C ASP A 217 8.89 -6.96 5.75
N SER A 218 8.90 -7.83 4.74
CA SER A 218 9.58 -9.13 4.78
C SER A 218 11.08 -9.04 4.55
N LEU A 219 11.60 -7.94 4.02
CA LEU A 219 13.02 -7.74 3.81
C LEU A 219 13.74 -7.54 5.15
N GLU A 220 14.91 -8.15 5.27
CA GLU A 220 15.78 -8.04 6.45
C GLU A 220 16.67 -6.78 6.37
N ILE A 221 16.04 -5.61 6.30
CA ILE A 221 16.70 -4.31 6.25
C ILE A 221 16.17 -3.38 7.36
N ASN A 222 16.91 -2.34 7.66
CA ASN A 222 16.43 -1.29 8.56
C ASN A 222 15.50 -0.32 7.82
N HIS A 223 14.26 -0.73 7.65
CA HIS A 223 13.25 0.06 6.93
C HIS A 223 13.06 1.47 7.51
N LEU A 224 13.16 1.63 8.83
CA LEU A 224 12.93 2.93 9.47
C LEU A 224 14.03 3.92 9.11
N GLU A 225 15.29 3.47 9.06
CA GLU A 225 16.40 4.33 8.65
C GLU A 225 16.25 4.82 7.20
N ILE A 226 15.74 3.95 6.32
CA ILE A 226 15.52 4.29 4.92
C ILE A 226 14.34 5.24 4.77
N ILE A 227 13.22 4.93 5.41
CA ILE A 227 11.97 5.70 5.31
C ILE A 227 12.06 7.04 6.02
N ASP A 228 12.86 7.14 7.08
CA ASP A 228 13.01 8.40 7.85
C ASP A 228 13.45 9.58 6.99
N LYS A 229 14.24 9.33 5.95
CA LYS A 229 14.66 10.36 4.98
C LYS A 229 13.46 11.01 4.24
N TYR A 230 12.31 10.36 4.28
CA TYR A 230 11.07 10.78 3.62
C TYR A 230 9.97 11.19 4.60
N LEU A 231 10.21 11.04 5.92
CA LEU A 231 9.27 11.44 6.95
C LEU A 231 9.68 12.79 7.51
N ASP A 232 8.82 13.78 7.39
CA ASP A 232 8.97 15.05 8.08
C ASP A 232 8.64 14.88 9.58
N GLU A 233 9.09 15.83 10.45
CA GLU A 233 9.37 15.56 11.85
C GLU A 233 8.24 15.02 12.75
N LYS A 234 7.26 15.84 13.13
CA LYS A 234 6.37 15.46 14.26
C LYS A 234 5.11 14.71 13.87
N TYR A 235 4.46 15.17 12.79
CA TYR A 235 3.22 14.59 12.34
C TYR A 235 3.48 13.29 11.58
N SER A 236 4.36 13.35 10.60
CA SER A 236 4.64 12.27 9.65
C SER A 236 5.05 10.98 10.34
N LYS A 237 6.01 11.02 11.27
CA LYS A 237 6.44 9.84 12.04
C LYS A 237 5.31 9.21 12.84
N LYS A 238 4.49 10.04 13.53
CA LYS A 238 3.38 9.53 14.34
C LYS A 238 2.27 8.95 13.49
N TYR A 239 1.96 9.60 12.36
CA TYR A 239 0.95 9.14 11.44
C TYR A 239 1.38 7.84 10.75
N PHE A 240 2.63 7.76 10.28
CA PHE A 240 3.22 6.54 9.72
C PHE A 240 3.11 5.38 10.71
N LYS A 241 3.59 5.57 11.96
CA LYS A 241 3.49 4.56 13.02
C LYS A 241 2.05 4.10 13.25
N LEU A 242 1.11 5.05 13.35
CA LEU A 242 -0.31 4.74 13.51
C LEU A 242 -0.81 3.85 12.37
N MET A 243 -0.51 4.21 11.12
CA MET A 243 -1.02 3.50 9.96
C MET A 243 -0.43 2.10 9.79
N VAL A 244 0.86 1.92 10.11
CA VAL A 244 1.50 0.58 10.12
C VAL A 244 0.85 -0.30 11.18
N LEU A 245 0.74 0.16 12.43
CA LEU A 245 0.15 -0.63 13.52
C LEU A 245 -1.33 -0.93 13.26
N PHE A 246 -2.07 0.04 12.75
CA PHE A 246 -3.48 -0.17 12.37
C PHE A 246 -3.62 -1.20 11.24
N SER A 247 -2.74 -1.17 10.24
CA SER A 247 -2.74 -2.16 9.16
C SER A 247 -2.42 -3.56 9.67
N TYR A 248 -1.42 -3.70 10.54
CA TYR A 248 -1.10 -4.99 11.18
C TYR A 248 -2.28 -5.52 12.01
N LEU A 249 -2.97 -4.64 12.75
CA LEU A 249 -4.16 -5.03 13.49
C LEU A 249 -5.26 -5.59 12.57
N LEU A 250 -5.47 -4.95 11.42
CA LEU A 250 -6.47 -5.42 10.44
C LEU A 250 -6.11 -6.76 9.82
N MET A 251 -4.81 -7.07 9.68
CA MET A 251 -4.30 -8.35 9.18
C MET A 251 -4.35 -9.46 10.23
N CYS A 252 -4.45 -9.10 11.52
CA CYS A 252 -4.46 -10.07 12.61
C CYS A 252 -5.76 -10.87 12.62
N ASP A 253 -5.65 -12.20 12.64
CA ASP A 253 -6.80 -13.09 12.80
C ASP A 253 -6.47 -14.28 13.70
N ILE A 254 -7.51 -14.89 14.27
CA ILE A 254 -7.44 -16.03 15.19
C ILE A 254 -8.48 -17.04 14.72
N GLU A 255 -8.02 -18.16 14.17
CA GLU A 255 -8.86 -19.24 13.68
C GLU A 255 -8.26 -20.59 14.10
N PRO A 256 -9.09 -21.63 14.36
CA PRO A 256 -8.62 -22.92 14.88
C PRO A 256 -7.96 -23.79 13.79
N ASN A 257 -6.99 -23.19 13.06
CA ASN A 257 -6.22 -23.91 12.05
C ASN A 257 -4.76 -23.46 12.02
N TYR A 258 -3.87 -24.36 11.61
CA TYR A 258 -2.42 -24.12 11.59
C TYR A 258 -1.99 -23.03 10.60
N THR A 259 -2.70 -22.85 9.49
CA THR A 259 -2.39 -21.81 8.52
C THR A 259 -2.58 -20.41 9.13
N CYS A 260 -3.68 -20.19 9.84
CA CYS A 260 -3.94 -18.95 10.54
C CYS A 260 -2.94 -18.74 11.69
N ALA A 261 -2.66 -19.78 12.48
CA ALA A 261 -1.67 -19.71 13.55
C ALA A 261 -0.26 -19.36 13.04
N SER A 262 0.17 -19.93 11.92
CA SER A 262 1.45 -19.58 11.28
C SER A 262 1.49 -18.12 10.84
N LYS A 263 0.41 -17.61 10.21
CA LYS A 263 0.29 -16.20 9.84
C LYS A 263 0.31 -15.30 11.08
N TYR A 264 -0.36 -15.70 12.15
CA TYR A 264 -0.41 -14.95 13.41
C TYR A 264 0.98 -14.84 14.05
N ILE A 265 1.76 -15.92 14.10
CA ILE A 265 3.15 -15.92 14.59
C ILE A 265 4.00 -14.95 13.75
N LYS A 266 3.97 -15.08 12.43
CA LYS A 266 4.73 -14.22 11.52
C LYS A 266 4.37 -12.76 11.73
N LEU A 267 3.09 -12.45 11.82
CA LEU A 267 2.57 -11.09 12.00
C LEU A 267 3.00 -10.51 13.36
N THR A 268 2.83 -11.25 14.46
CA THR A 268 3.23 -10.79 15.80
C THR A 268 4.73 -10.57 15.91
N ASN A 269 5.55 -11.38 15.24
CA ASN A 269 7.00 -11.17 15.17
C ASN A 269 7.35 -9.88 14.38
N LYS A 270 6.68 -9.60 13.25
CA LYS A 270 6.82 -8.35 12.49
C LYS A 270 6.46 -7.13 13.35
N ILE A 271 5.35 -7.22 14.07
CA ILE A 271 4.89 -6.17 14.99
C ILE A 271 5.93 -5.90 16.08
N SER A 272 6.42 -6.95 16.75
CA SER A 272 7.42 -6.82 17.80
C SER A 272 8.71 -6.18 17.27
N ARG A 273 9.18 -6.59 16.09
CA ARG A 273 10.34 -5.99 15.43
C ARG A 273 10.10 -4.50 15.11
N PHE A 274 8.95 -4.16 14.53
CA PHE A 274 8.59 -2.78 14.23
C PHE A 274 8.51 -1.91 15.48
N MET A 275 7.84 -2.41 16.53
CA MET A 275 7.72 -1.70 17.80
C MET A 275 9.08 -1.46 18.47
N TYR A 276 9.97 -2.44 18.44
CA TYR A 276 11.33 -2.34 18.96
C TYR A 276 12.14 -1.30 18.18
N GLN A 277 12.16 -1.39 16.86
CA GLN A 277 12.86 -0.44 15.99
C GLN A 277 12.36 0.98 16.23
N PHE A 278 11.03 1.17 16.26
CA PHE A 278 10.44 2.49 16.45
C PHE A 278 10.63 3.08 17.85
N LYS A 279 10.82 2.25 18.87
CA LYS A 279 11.12 2.70 20.24
C LYS A 279 12.56 3.23 20.37
N ASN A 280 13.48 2.58 19.70
CA ASN A 280 14.92 2.90 19.73
C ASN A 280 15.31 3.96 18.69
N TYR A 281 14.37 4.36 17.87
CA TYR A 281 14.54 5.38 16.84
C TYR A 281 14.28 6.77 17.47
N LYS A 282 15.35 7.57 17.63
CA LYS A 282 15.33 8.93 18.21
C LYS A 282 15.17 9.99 17.14
#